data_8962239dd92600da28620d1f7bbf362a
#
_entry.id   8962239dd92600da28620d1f7bbf362a
#
_cell.length_a   1.000
_cell.length_b   1.000
_cell.length_c   1.000
_cell.angle_alpha   90.00
_cell.angle_beta   90.00
_cell.angle_gamma   90.00
#
_symmetry.space_group_name_H-M   'P 1'
#
loop_
_entity.id
_entity.type
_entity.pdbx_description
1 polymer ?
#
loop_
_entity_poly.entity_id
_entity_poly.type
_entity_poly.pdbx_seq_one_letter_code
_entity_poly.pdbx_strand_id
1 'polypeptide(L)'
;MLSIIVATSLNNAIGKDNAMLWHLPTDFKFFKNTTWGMPIIMGRLTYESIGKPLPGRTNIVVTRNKNWAVEGTIAVPDITTAIAIATATGAKETFIAGGGNIYQQCLPLVSKIYRTQVHTEIEGDTFFDNIEDGKWSKTFEKNVAADDKNKYAMSFQTWYRI
;
A
#
# COMPACT_ATOMS: atom_id res chain seq x y z
N MET A 1 -1.09 -13.56 7.51
CA MET A 1 -1.18 -12.20 8.07
C MET A 1 -1.59 -11.23 6.97
N LEU A 2 -2.53 -10.36 7.24
CA LEU A 2 -2.96 -9.33 6.31
C LEU A 2 -2.42 -7.97 6.77
N SER A 3 -1.69 -7.28 5.89
CA SER A 3 -0.98 -6.05 6.21
C SER A 3 -1.27 -4.96 5.19
N ILE A 4 -1.34 -3.72 5.64
CA ILE A 4 -1.33 -2.56 4.75
C ILE A 4 0.12 -2.11 4.55
N ILE A 5 0.44 -1.70 3.34
CA ILE A 5 1.67 -0.98 3.02
C ILE A 5 1.29 0.34 2.35
N VAL A 6 1.75 1.45 2.88
CA VAL A 6 1.30 2.79 2.48
C VAL A 6 2.42 3.82 2.68
N ALA A 7 2.50 4.79 1.79
CA ALA A 7 3.32 5.98 1.98
C ALA A 7 2.40 7.21 2.12
N THR A 8 2.60 7.98 3.16
CA THR A 8 1.79 9.17 3.46
C THR A 8 2.66 10.40 3.66
N SER A 9 2.12 11.58 3.34
CA SER A 9 2.69 12.84 3.82
C SER A 9 2.42 13.03 5.32
N LEU A 10 2.93 14.10 5.91
CA LEU A 10 2.65 14.43 7.31
C LEU A 10 1.16 14.72 7.56
N ASN A 11 0.45 15.21 6.56
CA ASN A 11 -1.00 15.46 6.60
C ASN A 11 -1.82 14.28 6.08
N ASN A 12 -1.24 13.09 6.02
CA ASN A 12 -1.87 11.83 5.60
C ASN A 12 -2.33 11.78 4.13
N ALA A 13 -1.85 12.66 3.28
CA ALA A 13 -2.14 12.58 1.85
C ALA A 13 -1.41 11.39 1.23
N ILE A 14 -2.11 10.65 0.35
CA ILE A 14 -1.56 9.47 -0.34
C ILE A 14 -1.68 9.55 -1.86
N GLY A 15 -2.44 10.50 -2.40
CA GLY A 15 -2.59 10.66 -3.83
C GLY A 15 -3.27 11.96 -4.20
N LYS A 16 -3.13 12.31 -5.48
CA LYS A 16 -3.85 13.41 -6.14
C LYS A 16 -4.01 13.06 -7.61
N ASP A 17 -5.23 13.21 -8.14
CA ASP A 17 -5.55 12.92 -9.54
C ASP A 17 -5.13 11.50 -9.97
N ASN A 18 -5.31 10.51 -9.08
CA ASN A 18 -4.90 9.11 -9.27
C ASN A 18 -3.40 8.92 -9.52
N ALA A 19 -2.57 9.85 -9.09
CA ALA A 19 -1.13 9.79 -9.25
C ALA A 19 -0.40 9.83 -7.90
N MET A 20 0.84 9.36 -7.89
CA MET A 20 1.72 9.46 -6.72
C MET A 20 2.14 10.90 -6.52
N LEU A 21 2.31 11.28 -5.24
CA LEU A 21 2.67 12.66 -4.85
C LEU A 21 4.17 12.94 -4.93
N TRP A 22 5.00 11.88 -5.00
CA TRP A 22 6.47 12.00 -4.97
C TRP A 22 7.12 10.85 -5.71
N HIS A 23 8.41 11.03 -5.98
CA HIS A 23 9.27 9.99 -6.51
C HIS A 23 10.45 9.81 -5.53
N LEU A 24 10.41 8.74 -4.74
CA LEU A 24 11.40 8.44 -3.70
C LEU A 24 11.97 7.03 -3.94
N PRO A 25 13.11 6.91 -4.64
CA PRO A 25 13.68 5.59 -4.97
C PRO A 25 13.93 4.70 -3.75
N THR A 26 14.31 5.26 -2.62
CA THR A 26 14.52 4.50 -1.39
C THR A 26 13.22 3.87 -0.89
N ASP A 27 12.09 4.58 -1.01
CA ASP A 27 10.78 4.05 -0.66
C ASP A 27 10.33 2.96 -1.64
N PHE A 28 10.56 3.13 -2.94
CA PHE A 28 10.26 2.09 -3.93
C PHE A 28 11.04 0.81 -3.66
N LYS A 29 12.30 0.92 -3.27
CA LYS A 29 13.13 -0.23 -2.91
C LYS A 29 12.60 -0.92 -1.65
N PHE A 30 12.21 -0.15 -0.65
CA PHE A 30 11.58 -0.67 0.58
C PHE A 30 10.29 -1.43 0.24
N PHE A 31 9.42 -0.85 -0.56
CA PHE A 31 8.18 -1.47 -1.01
C PHE A 31 8.44 -2.79 -1.73
N LYS A 32 9.35 -2.79 -2.69
CA LYS A 32 9.71 -3.99 -3.44
C LYS A 32 10.24 -5.09 -2.53
N ASN A 33 11.19 -4.77 -1.66
CA ASN A 33 11.82 -5.75 -0.78
C ASN A 33 10.84 -6.31 0.26
N THR A 34 9.95 -5.46 0.78
CA THR A 34 8.96 -5.85 1.79
C THR A 34 7.90 -6.78 1.21
N THR A 35 7.44 -6.52 -0.02
CA THR A 35 6.33 -7.28 -0.65
C THR A 35 6.80 -8.44 -1.51
N TRP A 36 8.09 -8.58 -1.75
CA TRP A 36 8.62 -9.58 -2.69
C TRP A 36 8.21 -10.99 -2.32
N GLY A 37 7.72 -11.73 -3.33
CA GLY A 37 7.29 -13.11 -3.16
C GLY A 37 5.90 -13.28 -2.53
N MET A 38 5.22 -12.19 -2.19
CA MET A 38 3.93 -12.22 -1.49
C MET A 38 2.78 -11.79 -2.41
N PRO A 39 1.53 -12.19 -2.10
CA PRO A 39 0.36 -11.63 -2.76
C PRO A 39 0.21 -10.15 -2.42
N ILE A 40 -0.19 -9.36 -3.42
CA ILE A 40 -0.47 -7.93 -3.26
C ILE A 40 -1.85 -7.62 -3.86
N ILE A 41 -2.67 -6.94 -3.08
CA ILE A 41 -4.04 -6.57 -3.44
C ILE A 41 -4.10 -5.06 -3.66
N MET A 42 -4.68 -4.64 -4.77
CA MET A 42 -4.85 -3.23 -5.09
C MET A 42 -6.15 -3.00 -5.86
N GLY A 43 -6.62 -1.77 -5.85
CA GLY A 43 -7.72 -1.36 -6.72
C GLY A 43 -7.25 -1.14 -8.16
N ARG A 44 -8.20 -1.15 -9.11
CA ARG A 44 -7.91 -0.99 -10.53
C ARG A 44 -7.16 0.31 -10.85
N LEU A 45 -7.59 1.44 -10.28
CA LEU A 45 -6.95 2.74 -10.55
C LEU A 45 -5.50 2.77 -10.06
N THR A 46 -5.21 2.14 -8.93
CA THR A 46 -3.85 1.99 -8.43
C THR A 46 -3.01 1.15 -9.38
N TYR A 47 -3.56 0.04 -9.87
CA TYR A 47 -2.88 -0.79 -10.87
C TYR A 47 -2.57 0.02 -12.14
N GLU A 48 -3.55 0.76 -12.64
CA GLU A 48 -3.36 1.56 -13.86
C GLU A 48 -2.31 2.66 -13.68
N SER A 49 -2.18 3.23 -12.49
CA SER A 49 -1.12 4.20 -12.20
C SER A 49 0.27 3.57 -12.18
N ILE A 50 0.39 2.32 -11.75
CA ILE A 50 1.63 1.54 -11.82
C ILE A 50 1.93 1.14 -13.27
N GLY A 51 0.90 0.75 -14.03
CA GLY A 51 0.95 0.49 -15.47
C GLY A 51 1.37 -0.92 -15.87
N LYS A 52 1.79 -1.77 -14.94
CA LYS A 52 2.21 -3.14 -15.23
C LYS A 52 2.12 -4.01 -13.97
N PRO A 53 2.03 -5.35 -14.12
CA PRO A 53 2.12 -6.24 -12.96
C PRO A 53 3.45 -6.07 -12.23
N LEU A 54 3.40 -6.14 -10.92
CA LEU A 54 4.60 -6.07 -10.09
C LEU A 54 5.34 -7.41 -10.15
N PRO A 55 6.60 -7.45 -10.62
CA PRO A 55 7.35 -8.70 -10.74
C PRO A 55 7.56 -9.37 -9.38
N GLY A 56 7.53 -10.71 -9.35
CA GLY A 56 7.82 -11.48 -8.15
C GLY A 56 6.69 -11.51 -7.12
N ARG A 57 5.52 -10.98 -7.46
CA ARG A 57 4.35 -10.94 -6.57
C ARG A 57 3.12 -11.47 -7.29
N THR A 58 2.17 -12.01 -6.54
CA THR A 58 0.86 -12.36 -7.09
C THR A 58 0.00 -11.10 -7.07
N ASN A 59 -0.28 -10.54 -8.25
CA ASN A 59 -1.01 -9.29 -8.40
C ASN A 59 -2.51 -9.54 -8.44
N ILE A 60 -3.24 -9.09 -7.42
CA ILE A 60 -4.69 -9.24 -7.32
C ILE A 60 -5.31 -7.85 -7.41
N VAL A 61 -6.18 -7.63 -8.39
CA VAL A 61 -6.78 -6.34 -8.67
C VAL A 61 -8.28 -6.39 -8.44
N VAL A 62 -8.77 -5.53 -7.55
CA VAL A 62 -10.20 -5.43 -7.24
C VAL A 62 -10.85 -4.45 -8.21
N THR A 63 -11.85 -4.93 -8.94
CA THR A 63 -12.63 -4.11 -9.89
C THR A 63 -14.03 -4.67 -10.04
N ARG A 64 -15.03 -3.77 -10.15
CA ARG A 64 -16.41 -4.15 -10.46
C ARG A 64 -16.63 -4.36 -11.97
N ASN A 65 -15.66 -3.96 -12.80
CA ASN A 65 -15.76 -4.12 -14.25
C ASN A 65 -15.42 -5.57 -14.62
N LYS A 66 -16.44 -6.34 -14.96
CA LYS A 66 -16.31 -7.76 -15.33
C LYS A 66 -15.51 -7.97 -16.61
N ASN A 67 -15.39 -6.94 -17.45
CA ASN A 67 -14.63 -7.01 -18.70
C ASN A 67 -13.17 -6.60 -18.54
N TRP A 68 -12.79 -6.16 -17.35
CA TRP A 68 -11.41 -5.78 -17.10
C TRP A 68 -10.56 -7.04 -16.83
N ALA A 69 -9.56 -7.23 -17.67
CA ALA A 69 -8.62 -8.33 -17.52
C ALA A 69 -7.27 -7.91 -18.12
N VAL A 70 -6.20 -8.11 -17.37
CA VAL A 70 -4.84 -7.80 -17.80
C VAL A 70 -3.96 -9.01 -17.50
N GLU A 71 -3.19 -9.44 -18.49
CA GLU A 71 -2.25 -10.55 -18.33
C GLU A 71 -1.29 -10.26 -17.17
N GLY A 72 -1.05 -11.28 -16.35
CA GLY A 72 -0.21 -11.16 -15.15
C GLY A 72 -0.94 -10.69 -13.91
N THR A 73 -2.24 -10.45 -13.99
CA THR A 73 -3.09 -10.09 -12.85
C THR A 73 -4.25 -11.06 -12.66
N ILE A 74 -4.76 -11.08 -11.44
CA ILE A 74 -6.00 -11.79 -11.09
C ILE A 74 -7.03 -10.72 -10.75
N ALA A 75 -8.04 -10.55 -11.62
CA ALA A 75 -9.12 -9.59 -11.39
C ALA A 75 -10.22 -10.23 -10.54
N VAL A 76 -10.67 -9.53 -9.51
CA VAL A 76 -11.70 -9.99 -8.59
C VAL A 76 -12.71 -8.89 -8.31
N PRO A 77 -13.97 -9.24 -7.98
CA PRO A 77 -15.03 -8.23 -7.81
C PRO A 77 -15.02 -7.52 -6.46
N ASP A 78 -14.38 -8.08 -5.44
CA ASP A 78 -14.42 -7.54 -4.08
C ASP A 78 -13.21 -7.96 -3.24
N ILE A 79 -13.09 -7.33 -2.09
CA ILE A 79 -11.99 -7.56 -1.13
C ILE A 79 -12.06 -8.96 -0.53
N THR A 80 -13.24 -9.47 -0.23
CA THR A 80 -13.40 -10.82 0.35
C THR A 80 -12.83 -11.88 -0.58
N THR A 81 -13.14 -11.79 -1.86
CA THR A 81 -12.60 -12.70 -2.88
C THR A 81 -11.08 -12.54 -3.02
N ALA A 82 -10.60 -11.31 -3.01
CA ALA A 82 -9.17 -11.02 -3.10
C ALA A 82 -8.40 -11.67 -1.94
N ILE A 83 -8.87 -11.51 -0.72
CA ILE A 83 -8.24 -12.09 0.48
C ILE A 83 -8.27 -13.61 0.42
N ALA A 84 -9.38 -14.21 -0.02
CA ALA A 84 -9.50 -15.67 -0.16
C ALA A 84 -8.45 -16.22 -1.14
N ILE A 85 -8.28 -15.59 -2.30
CA ILE A 85 -7.29 -16.00 -3.29
C ILE A 85 -5.87 -15.83 -2.74
N ALA A 86 -5.58 -14.71 -2.09
CA ALA A 86 -4.28 -14.47 -1.49
C ALA A 86 -3.95 -15.51 -0.42
N THR A 87 -4.90 -15.83 0.46
CA THR A 87 -4.73 -16.82 1.52
C THR A 87 -4.48 -18.21 0.94
N ALA A 88 -5.13 -18.56 -0.16
CA ALA A 88 -4.97 -19.85 -0.82
C ALA A 88 -3.55 -20.08 -1.38
N THR A 89 -2.75 -19.03 -1.55
CA THR A 89 -1.34 -19.16 -1.99
C THR A 89 -0.45 -19.76 -0.91
N GLY A 90 -0.89 -19.79 0.35
CA GLY A 90 -0.06 -20.22 1.48
C GLY A 90 1.02 -19.26 1.90
N ALA A 91 1.03 -18.02 1.37
CA ALA A 91 2.02 -17.00 1.71
C ALA A 91 1.90 -16.58 3.19
N LYS A 92 3.02 -16.20 3.77
CA LYS A 92 3.09 -15.75 5.17
C LYS A 92 2.30 -14.46 5.41
N GLU A 93 2.28 -13.59 4.41
CA GLU A 93 1.72 -12.26 4.52
C GLU A 93 1.10 -11.86 3.19
N THR A 94 -0.02 -11.13 3.25
CA THR A 94 -0.69 -10.54 2.11
C THR A 94 -0.69 -9.02 2.31
N PHE A 95 -0.32 -8.29 1.27
CA PHE A 95 -0.21 -6.82 1.34
C PHE A 95 -1.37 -6.14 0.63
N ILE A 96 -1.90 -5.10 1.28
CA ILE A 96 -2.89 -4.19 0.72
C ILE A 96 -2.14 -2.92 0.31
N ALA A 97 -2.17 -2.60 -0.98
CA ALA A 97 -1.35 -1.51 -1.55
C ALA A 97 -2.16 -0.30 -2.06
N GLY A 98 -3.44 -0.23 -1.76
CA GLY A 98 -4.25 0.96 -2.09
C GLY A 98 -5.24 0.74 -3.23
N GLY A 99 -5.95 1.76 -3.74
CA GLY A 99 -5.86 3.12 -3.17
C GLY A 99 -6.72 3.38 -1.95
N GLY A 100 -7.11 4.65 -1.79
CA GLY A 100 -7.80 5.09 -0.57
C GLY A 100 -9.03 4.29 -0.19
N ASN A 101 -9.87 3.96 -1.17
CA ASN A 101 -11.07 3.14 -0.93
C ASN A 101 -10.72 1.74 -0.45
N ILE A 102 -9.70 1.12 -1.05
CA ILE A 102 -9.23 -0.22 -0.66
C ILE A 102 -8.62 -0.18 0.74
N TYR A 103 -7.82 0.82 1.06
CA TYR A 103 -7.29 1.00 2.41
C TYR A 103 -8.41 1.13 3.44
N GLN A 104 -9.41 1.94 3.15
CA GLN A 104 -10.54 2.15 4.04
C GLN A 104 -11.33 0.86 4.32
N GLN A 105 -11.57 0.06 3.29
CA GLN A 105 -12.25 -1.23 3.43
C GLN A 105 -11.42 -2.24 4.21
N CYS A 106 -10.10 -2.20 4.09
CA CYS A 106 -9.21 -3.21 4.67
C CYS A 106 -8.70 -2.85 6.06
N LEU A 107 -8.72 -1.57 6.44
CA LEU A 107 -8.18 -1.14 7.74
C LEU A 107 -8.78 -1.91 8.93
N PRO A 108 -10.09 -2.19 8.98
CA PRO A 108 -10.65 -3.01 10.06
C PRO A 108 -10.18 -4.48 10.06
N LEU A 109 -9.65 -4.96 8.93
CA LEU A 109 -9.30 -6.36 8.74
C LEU A 109 -7.82 -6.67 8.97
N VAL A 110 -6.95 -5.65 8.87
CA VAL A 110 -5.51 -5.86 8.95
C VAL A 110 -5.02 -5.83 10.39
N SER A 111 -3.94 -6.56 10.65
CA SER A 111 -3.28 -6.60 11.96
C SER A 111 -1.99 -5.77 12.01
N LYS A 112 -1.49 -5.34 10.84
CA LYS A 112 -0.20 -4.68 10.72
C LYS A 112 -0.22 -3.64 9.61
N ILE A 113 0.46 -2.52 9.85
CA ILE A 113 0.62 -1.45 8.87
C ILE A 113 2.11 -1.13 8.75
N TYR A 114 2.61 -1.16 7.52
CA TYR A 114 3.90 -0.58 7.15
C TYR A 114 3.61 0.80 6.58
N ARG A 115 3.99 1.85 7.29
CA ARG A 115 3.82 3.22 6.82
C ARG A 115 5.17 3.87 6.57
N THR A 116 5.38 4.37 5.35
CA THR A 116 6.43 5.33 5.07
C THR A 116 5.84 6.72 5.27
N GLN A 117 6.26 7.42 6.31
CA GLN A 117 5.85 8.80 6.52
C GLN A 117 6.86 9.72 5.87
N VAL A 118 6.45 10.40 4.81
CA VAL A 118 7.27 11.35 4.07
C VAL A 118 7.19 12.70 4.77
N HIS A 119 8.35 13.28 5.10
CA HIS A 119 8.44 14.48 5.94
C HIS A 119 8.16 15.75 5.13
N THR A 120 6.94 15.86 4.65
CA THR A 120 6.42 17.04 3.98
C THR A 120 4.90 17.07 4.09
N GLU A 121 4.32 18.25 4.01
CA GLU A 121 2.89 18.40 3.81
C GLU A 121 2.65 18.66 2.32
N ILE A 122 1.73 17.93 1.72
CA ILE A 122 1.42 18.04 0.30
C ILE A 122 -0.10 18.09 0.14
N GLU A 123 -0.56 18.96 -0.75
CA GLU A 123 -1.95 18.97 -1.17
C GLU A 123 -2.29 17.67 -1.89
N GLY A 124 -3.27 16.94 -1.38
CA GLY A 124 -3.77 15.71 -1.98
C GLY A 124 -5.30 15.73 -2.02
N ASP A 125 -5.87 14.79 -2.76
CA ASP A 125 -7.32 14.56 -2.80
C ASP A 125 -7.70 13.22 -2.16
N THR A 126 -6.73 12.39 -1.85
CA THR A 126 -6.91 11.08 -1.22
C THR A 126 -6.04 11.00 0.03
N PHE A 127 -6.63 10.52 1.12
CA PHE A 127 -5.96 10.51 2.42
C PHE A 127 -6.07 9.15 3.08
N PHE A 128 -5.03 8.80 3.85
CA PHE A 128 -5.05 7.62 4.72
C PHE A 128 -5.63 8.00 6.08
N ASP A 129 -6.34 7.06 6.72
CA ASP A 129 -6.93 7.28 8.03
C ASP A 129 -5.85 7.54 9.10
N ASN A 130 -6.21 8.28 10.13
CA ASN A 130 -5.33 8.48 11.28
C ASN A 130 -5.18 7.17 12.05
N ILE A 131 -3.94 6.71 12.23
CA ILE A 131 -3.62 5.53 13.02
C ILE A 131 -2.96 5.86 14.37
N GLU A 132 -2.82 7.14 14.68
CA GLU A 132 -2.27 7.62 15.95
C GLU A 132 -3.40 7.93 16.94
N ASP A 133 -4.42 7.05 16.97
CA ASP A 133 -5.66 7.20 17.74
C ASP A 133 -5.72 6.29 18.98
N GLY A 134 -4.62 5.63 19.33
CA GLY A 134 -4.54 4.70 20.45
C GLY A 134 -4.95 3.27 20.14
N LYS A 135 -5.37 2.97 18.92
CA LYS A 135 -5.73 1.61 18.49
C LYS A 135 -4.56 0.83 17.89
N TRP A 136 -3.47 1.51 17.60
CA TRP A 136 -2.29 0.98 16.97
C TRP A 136 -1.04 1.31 17.78
N SER A 137 -0.09 0.38 17.83
CA SER A 137 1.20 0.56 18.50
C SER A 137 2.33 0.60 17.48
N LYS A 138 3.09 1.68 17.48
CA LYS A 138 4.29 1.79 16.65
C LYS A 138 5.40 0.97 17.29
N THR A 139 5.83 -0.09 16.63
CA THR A 139 6.84 -1.03 17.14
C THR A 139 8.22 -0.86 16.51
N PHE A 140 8.30 -0.14 15.40
CA PHE A 140 9.56 0.10 14.69
C PHE A 140 9.50 1.44 13.97
N GLU A 141 10.64 2.14 13.95
CA GLU A 141 10.81 3.35 13.15
C GLU A 141 12.28 3.50 12.74
N LYS A 142 12.49 3.77 11.46
CA LYS A 142 13.80 4.08 10.90
C LYS A 142 13.71 5.35 10.08
N ASN A 143 14.49 6.36 10.45
CA ASN A 143 14.55 7.63 9.74
C ASN A 143 15.60 7.60 8.63
N VAL A 144 15.25 8.16 7.47
CA VAL A 144 16.13 8.29 6.31
C VAL A 144 16.15 9.75 5.89
N ALA A 145 17.34 10.34 5.81
CA ALA A 145 17.50 11.74 5.41
C ALA A 145 17.23 11.91 3.91
N ALA A 146 16.80 13.11 3.53
CA ALA A 146 16.75 13.50 2.12
C ALA A 146 18.16 13.48 1.51
N ASP A 147 18.25 13.19 0.23
CA ASP A 147 19.50 13.15 -0.52
C ASP A 147 19.29 13.55 -1.98
N ASP A 148 20.31 13.37 -2.83
CA ASP A 148 20.25 13.74 -4.25
C ASP A 148 19.13 13.03 -5.02
N LYS A 149 18.75 11.83 -4.60
CA LYS A 149 17.74 11.00 -5.28
C LYS A 149 16.40 11.05 -4.58
N ASN A 150 16.36 11.37 -3.29
CA ASN A 150 15.16 11.43 -2.47
C ASN A 150 14.96 12.85 -1.97
N LYS A 151 14.05 13.58 -2.60
CA LYS A 151 13.78 14.98 -2.29
C LYS A 151 13.38 15.25 -0.85
N TYR A 152 12.70 14.29 -0.22
CA TYR A 152 12.19 14.40 1.15
C TYR A 152 12.82 13.36 2.06
N ALA A 153 13.07 13.73 3.31
CA ALA A 153 13.33 12.76 4.36
C ALA A 153 12.07 11.91 4.60
N MET A 154 12.24 10.73 5.15
CA MET A 154 11.13 9.82 5.41
C MET A 154 11.41 8.95 6.63
N SER A 155 10.35 8.42 7.22
CA SER A 155 10.43 7.45 8.31
C SER A 155 9.72 6.18 7.90
N PHE A 156 10.42 5.05 7.94
CA PHE A 156 9.80 3.74 7.77
C PHE A 156 9.29 3.28 9.13
N GLN A 157 7.99 3.02 9.23
CA GLN A 157 7.31 2.68 10.47
C GLN A 157 6.57 1.36 10.34
N THR A 158 6.57 0.59 11.42
CA THR A 158 5.73 -0.60 11.55
C THR A 158 4.77 -0.40 12.72
N TRP A 159 3.49 -0.62 12.48
CA TRP A 159 2.42 -0.48 13.45
C TRP A 159 1.66 -1.79 13.57
N TYR A 160 1.35 -2.20 14.78
CA TYR A 160 0.50 -3.36 15.07
C TYR A 160 -0.78 -2.92 15.77
N ARG A 161 -1.87 -3.60 15.46
CA ARG A 161 -3.14 -3.40 16.16
C ARG A 161 -2.98 -3.81 17.63
N ILE A 162 -3.49 -2.97 18.52
CA ILE A 162 -3.52 -3.25 19.96
C ILE A 162 -4.64 -4.24 20.28
#